data_2288ce67be17ad6964d7aa0f13a9e0f9
#
_entry.id   2288ce67be17ad6964d7aa0f13a9e0f9
#
_cell.length_a   1.000
_cell.length_b   1.000
_cell.length_c   1.000
_cell.angle_alpha   90.00
_cell.angle_beta   90.00
_cell.angle_gamma   90.00
#
_symmetry.space_group_name_H-M   'P 1'
#
loop_
_entity.id
_entity.type
_entity.pdbx_description
1 polymer ?
#
loop_
_entity_poly.entity_id
_entity_poly.type
_entity_poly.pdbx_seq_one_letter_code
_entity_poly.pdbx_strand_id
1 'polypeptide(L)'
;MLSDESYFGADRLYLMEEQHMRNNYKGNNTQGAGYIAATIPAGRLSILAGLRYEYNHMELITNTRDYEESPFSHNYEYSDLFPSLNTTYKINDKHQVRFSYGKTVNRPEFREVSPSVFYDFDLASNVEGNTELKPCYIQNVDLRYEFYPSKGEVISLAAFYKHFDSPIEWTYTVAGGTNLIYSYMNAKSAKSYGLELDIRKDLSFIGLPGFSWSFNGALIKSRVNFEKGSREEDRPMQGQSPYLINTGIFYNNDKLQLSVAALYNRIGKRIIGVGRSEGTTSDNEALRVPDSYEMPRDVIDLSVSKMFGSHWEVKFNVRDLLAQTVYYKQFADVHYQDGSRKEVQQITRAFKPGRNFGLSAVYKF
;
A
#
# COMPACT_ATOMS: atom_id res chain seq x y z
N MET A 1 -28.42 -1.14 -10.62
CA MET A 1 -29.72 -0.49 -10.35
C MET A 1 -29.56 1.04 -10.30
N LEU A 2 -28.61 1.63 -9.60
CA LEU A 2 -28.40 3.08 -9.56
C LEU A 2 -27.67 3.69 -10.78
N SER A 3 -27.26 2.88 -11.75
CA SER A 3 -26.58 3.32 -12.98
C SER A 3 -27.55 3.64 -14.14
N ASP A 4 -28.82 3.41 -13.96
CA ASP A 4 -29.84 3.71 -14.98
C ASP A 4 -30.41 5.10 -14.72
N GLU A 5 -30.15 6.04 -15.62
CA GLU A 5 -30.60 7.43 -15.53
C GLU A 5 -32.12 7.56 -15.45
N SER A 6 -32.88 6.55 -15.92
CA SER A 6 -34.34 6.55 -15.84
C SER A 6 -34.91 6.51 -14.43
N TYR A 7 -34.09 6.15 -13.42
CA TYR A 7 -34.51 6.19 -12.02
C TYR A 7 -34.40 7.57 -11.37
N PHE A 8 -33.75 8.54 -12.04
CA PHE A 8 -33.55 9.89 -11.50
C PHE A 8 -34.50 10.89 -12.17
N GLY A 9 -35.02 11.86 -11.41
CA GLY A 9 -35.88 12.93 -11.90
C GLY A 9 -36.69 13.61 -10.79
N ALA A 10 -37.46 14.64 -11.14
CA ALA A 10 -38.18 15.46 -10.18
C ALA A 10 -39.20 14.68 -9.30
N ASP A 11 -39.81 13.63 -9.89
CA ASP A 11 -40.81 12.75 -9.21
C ASP A 11 -40.26 11.36 -8.92
N ARG A 12 -38.93 11.19 -8.91
CA ARG A 12 -38.23 9.91 -8.73
C ARG A 12 -37.11 10.06 -7.70
N LEU A 13 -36.06 9.21 -7.83
CA LEU A 13 -34.86 9.39 -7.01
C LEU A 13 -34.13 10.68 -7.43
N TYR A 14 -33.78 11.52 -6.50
CA TYR A 14 -32.91 12.66 -6.73
C TYR A 14 -31.81 12.69 -5.68
N LEU A 15 -30.63 13.13 -6.11
CA LEU A 15 -29.50 13.36 -5.20
C LEU A 15 -29.75 14.68 -4.48
N MET A 16 -29.91 14.61 -3.18
CA MET A 16 -29.98 15.78 -2.32
C MET A 16 -28.62 16.00 -1.69
N GLU A 17 -28.06 17.17 -1.92
CA GLU A 17 -26.83 17.58 -1.24
C GLU A 17 -27.19 18.02 0.18
N GLU A 18 -26.74 17.26 1.18
CA GLU A 18 -26.85 17.65 2.58
C GLU A 18 -25.63 18.51 2.94
N GLN A 19 -25.82 19.83 2.91
CA GLN A 19 -24.78 20.78 3.28
C GLN A 19 -24.83 21.01 4.80
N HIS A 20 -23.87 20.43 5.50
CA HIS A 20 -23.63 20.75 6.90
C HIS A 20 -22.33 21.54 7.03
N MET A 21 -22.37 22.74 7.66
CA MET A 21 -21.20 23.62 7.72
C MET A 21 -19.96 22.94 8.34
N ARG A 22 -20.16 22.08 9.33
CA ARG A 22 -19.06 21.32 9.96
C ARG A 22 -18.40 20.27 9.06
N ASN A 23 -19.04 19.90 7.95
CA ASN A 23 -18.49 18.92 6.98
C ASN A 23 -17.71 19.59 5.85
N ASN A 24 -17.55 20.92 5.92
CA ASN A 24 -16.80 21.70 4.95
C ASN A 24 -15.45 22.12 5.54
N TYR A 25 -14.41 22.02 4.73
CA TYR A 25 -13.12 22.62 5.05
C TYR A 25 -12.49 23.25 3.81
N LYS A 26 -11.61 24.22 4.04
CA LYS A 26 -10.70 24.77 3.03
C LYS A 26 -9.28 24.44 3.45
N GLY A 27 -8.46 23.95 2.52
CA GLY A 27 -7.06 23.62 2.77
C GLY A 27 -6.15 24.32 1.78
N ASN A 28 -5.08 24.93 2.29
CA ASN A 28 -3.99 25.49 1.52
C ASN A 28 -2.70 24.78 1.92
N ASN A 29 -1.89 24.39 0.95
CA ASN A 29 -0.57 23.82 1.22
C ASN A 29 0.49 24.50 0.36
N THR A 30 1.46 25.12 1.00
CA THR A 30 2.61 25.75 0.36
C THR A 30 3.86 24.99 0.72
N GLN A 31 4.57 24.50 -0.28
CA GLN A 31 5.81 23.76 -0.10
C GLN A 31 6.94 24.38 -0.93
N GLY A 32 8.06 24.65 -0.26
CA GLY A 32 9.32 25.06 -0.87
C GLY A 32 10.40 24.04 -0.58
N ALA A 33 11.24 23.72 -1.57
CA ALA A 33 12.30 22.75 -1.37
C ALA A 33 13.54 23.06 -2.20
N GLY A 34 14.72 22.76 -1.62
CA GLY A 34 16.00 22.84 -2.31
C GLY A 34 16.86 21.63 -1.95
N TYR A 35 17.72 21.21 -2.87
CA TYR A 35 18.62 20.09 -2.61
C TYR A 35 19.99 20.31 -3.22
N ILE A 36 20.99 19.65 -2.63
CA ILE A 36 22.33 19.50 -3.16
C ILE A 36 22.72 18.03 -3.14
N ALA A 37 23.36 17.55 -4.20
CA ALA A 37 23.82 16.17 -4.27
C ALA A 37 25.15 16.12 -5.01
N ALA A 38 26.04 15.21 -4.59
CA ALA A 38 27.33 14.99 -5.21
C ALA A 38 27.55 13.50 -5.46
N THR A 39 28.04 13.18 -6.66
CA THR A 39 28.52 11.83 -7.00
C THR A 39 30.04 11.81 -6.97
N ILE A 40 30.60 10.94 -6.16
CA ILE A 40 32.04 10.79 -5.97
C ILE A 40 32.45 9.40 -6.47
N PRO A 41 33.03 9.30 -7.66
CA PRO A 41 33.61 8.06 -8.16
C PRO A 41 34.97 7.81 -7.50
N ALA A 42 35.16 6.62 -6.92
CA ALA A 42 36.41 6.19 -6.28
C ALA A 42 36.77 4.76 -6.76
N GLY A 43 37.25 4.65 -7.99
CA GLY A 43 37.58 3.37 -8.60
C GLY A 43 36.36 2.46 -8.75
N ARG A 44 36.30 1.37 -7.97
CA ARG A 44 35.15 0.43 -7.98
C ARG A 44 33.98 0.90 -7.12
N LEU A 45 34.19 1.93 -6.30
CA LEU A 45 33.18 2.51 -5.43
C LEU A 45 32.62 3.79 -6.08
N SER A 46 31.30 3.92 -6.09
CA SER A 46 30.60 5.15 -6.42
C SER A 46 29.72 5.54 -5.25
N ILE A 47 29.86 6.77 -4.78
CA ILE A 47 29.11 7.31 -3.65
C ILE A 47 28.29 8.48 -4.16
N LEU A 48 26.97 8.42 -3.97
CA LEU A 48 26.05 9.54 -4.17
C LEU A 48 25.55 9.97 -2.80
N ALA A 49 25.93 11.16 -2.36
CA ALA A 49 25.45 11.77 -1.14
C ALA A 49 24.59 13.00 -1.47
N GLY A 50 23.50 13.17 -0.79
CA GLY A 50 22.57 14.28 -1.00
C GLY A 50 21.99 14.79 0.31
N LEU A 51 21.65 16.06 0.32
CA LEU A 51 20.90 16.71 1.38
C LEU A 51 19.79 17.56 0.75
N ARG A 52 18.57 17.34 1.20
CA ARG A 52 17.39 18.10 0.79
C ARG A 52 16.81 18.82 2.00
N TYR A 53 16.50 20.09 1.84
CA TYR A 53 15.73 20.89 2.76
C TYR A 53 14.32 21.06 2.21
N GLU A 54 13.32 20.93 3.08
CA GLU A 54 11.92 21.23 2.76
C GLU A 54 11.33 22.14 3.83
N TYR A 55 10.63 23.16 3.36
CA TYR A 55 9.68 23.94 4.13
C TYR A 55 8.28 23.58 3.66
N ASN A 56 7.37 23.31 4.58
CA ASN A 56 5.97 23.05 4.30
C ASN A 56 5.10 23.82 5.28
N HIS A 57 4.13 24.56 4.75
CA HIS A 57 3.10 25.23 5.49
C HIS A 57 1.74 24.77 4.97
N MET A 58 0.98 24.11 5.83
CA MET A 58 -0.36 23.65 5.56
C MET A 58 -1.35 24.38 6.49
N GLU A 59 -2.33 25.04 5.91
CA GLU A 59 -3.43 25.72 6.60
C GLU A 59 -4.72 24.96 6.32
N LEU A 60 -5.44 24.60 7.38
CA LEU A 60 -6.77 24.01 7.33
C LEU A 60 -7.75 24.94 8.02
N ILE A 61 -8.75 25.42 7.27
CA ILE A 61 -9.85 26.24 7.79
C ILE A 61 -11.10 25.37 7.82
N THR A 62 -11.67 25.17 9.00
CA THR A 62 -12.83 24.31 9.22
C THR A 62 -13.78 24.93 10.24
N ASN A 63 -15.04 24.50 10.26
CA ASN A 63 -16.00 24.88 11.28
C ASN A 63 -15.97 23.88 12.43
N THR A 64 -16.22 24.33 13.66
CA THR A 64 -16.25 23.46 14.83
C THR A 64 -17.53 22.64 14.96
N ARG A 65 -17.46 21.59 15.79
CA ARG A 65 -18.63 20.81 16.20
C ARG A 65 -19.70 21.63 16.98
N ASP A 66 -19.31 22.69 17.64
CA ASP A 66 -20.12 23.34 18.67
C ASP A 66 -20.98 24.49 18.16
N TYR A 67 -21.40 24.47 16.90
CA TYR A 67 -22.29 25.43 16.28
C TYR A 67 -21.83 26.91 16.37
N GLU A 68 -20.57 27.14 16.68
CA GLU A 68 -20.02 28.49 16.59
C GLU A 68 -19.83 28.86 15.12
N GLU A 69 -20.33 30.01 14.74
CA GLU A 69 -20.27 30.54 13.36
C GLU A 69 -18.87 30.93 12.90
N SER A 70 -17.87 30.79 13.76
CA SER A 70 -16.50 31.19 13.45
C SER A 70 -15.67 30.02 12.91
N PRO A 71 -15.09 30.13 11.71
CA PRO A 71 -14.17 29.13 11.20
C PRO A 71 -12.89 29.09 12.05
N PHE A 72 -12.43 27.87 12.33
CA PHE A 72 -11.13 27.64 12.97
C PHE A 72 -10.04 27.47 11.91
N SER A 73 -8.88 28.10 12.15
CA SER A 73 -7.69 27.88 11.34
C SER A 73 -6.66 27.06 12.12
N HIS A 74 -6.29 25.91 11.55
CA HIS A 74 -5.19 25.08 12.03
C HIS A 74 -4.00 25.26 11.09
N ASN A 75 -2.86 25.62 11.66
CA ASN A 75 -1.64 25.84 10.91
C ASN A 75 -0.59 24.79 11.30
N TYR A 76 -0.05 24.11 10.28
CA TYR A 76 1.00 23.11 10.41
C TYR A 76 2.22 23.59 9.66
N GLU A 77 3.30 23.85 10.37
CA GLU A 77 4.53 24.39 9.80
C GLU A 77 5.70 23.45 10.11
N TYR A 78 6.39 23.03 9.06
CA TYR A 78 7.49 22.08 9.14
C TYR A 78 8.70 22.57 8.36
N SER A 79 9.87 22.39 8.94
CA SER A 79 11.16 22.69 8.32
C SER A 79 12.10 21.52 8.56
N ASP A 80 12.39 20.77 7.51
CA ASP A 80 13.00 19.45 7.60
C ASP A 80 14.25 19.31 6.73
N LEU A 81 15.19 18.53 7.22
CA LEU A 81 16.37 18.07 6.46
C LEU A 81 16.28 16.57 6.20
N PHE A 82 16.51 16.22 4.95
CA PHE A 82 16.45 14.84 4.43
C PHE A 82 17.82 14.45 3.83
N PRO A 83 18.71 13.85 4.63
CA PRO A 83 19.94 13.28 4.13
C PRO A 83 19.67 12.00 3.34
N SER A 84 20.49 11.76 2.32
CA SER A 84 20.51 10.54 1.53
C SER A 84 21.93 10.12 1.20
N LEU A 85 22.16 8.81 1.22
CA LEU A 85 23.44 8.21 0.86
C LEU A 85 23.15 6.96 0.03
N ASN A 86 23.71 6.90 -1.17
CA ASN A 86 23.68 5.70 -2.00
C ASN A 86 25.10 5.33 -2.38
N THR A 87 25.49 4.10 -2.12
CA THR A 87 26.80 3.59 -2.48
C THR A 87 26.67 2.37 -3.36
N THR A 88 27.50 2.29 -4.38
CA THR A 88 27.61 1.12 -5.26
C THR A 88 29.06 0.67 -5.30
N TYR A 89 29.33 -0.55 -4.90
CA TYR A 89 30.64 -1.17 -5.00
C TYR A 89 30.61 -2.27 -6.05
N LYS A 90 31.34 -2.06 -7.14
CA LYS A 90 31.54 -3.05 -8.22
C LYS A 90 32.63 -4.02 -7.81
N ILE A 91 32.26 -5.26 -7.42
CA ILE A 91 33.20 -6.32 -7.14
C ILE A 91 33.96 -6.68 -8.42
N ASN A 92 33.21 -6.84 -9.52
CA ASN A 92 33.69 -7.00 -10.88
C ASN A 92 32.58 -6.60 -11.87
N ASP A 93 32.73 -6.88 -13.17
CA ASP A 93 31.77 -6.49 -14.22
C ASP A 93 30.41 -7.17 -14.09
N LYS A 94 30.32 -8.28 -13.35
CA LYS A 94 29.09 -9.06 -13.18
C LYS A 94 28.49 -8.95 -11.78
N HIS A 95 29.22 -8.48 -10.79
CA HIS A 95 28.82 -8.48 -9.38
C HIS A 95 28.96 -7.11 -8.76
N GLN A 96 27.89 -6.64 -8.11
CA GLN A 96 27.94 -5.40 -7.33
C GLN A 96 27.10 -5.50 -6.06
N VAL A 97 27.47 -4.66 -5.11
CA VAL A 97 26.75 -4.45 -3.86
C VAL A 97 26.32 -3.00 -3.81
N ARG A 98 25.09 -2.76 -3.42
CA ARG A 98 24.55 -1.43 -3.16
C ARG A 98 24.12 -1.31 -1.72
N PHE A 99 24.42 -0.17 -1.13
CA PHE A 99 23.89 0.24 0.16
C PHE A 99 23.20 1.58 -0.02
N SER A 100 22.02 1.74 0.55
CA SER A 100 21.34 3.03 0.60
C SER A 100 20.83 3.35 2.00
N TYR A 101 20.87 4.63 2.32
CA TYR A 101 20.25 5.23 3.47
C TYR A 101 19.50 6.48 3.03
N GLY A 102 18.30 6.70 3.57
CA GLY A 102 17.57 7.93 3.35
C GLY A 102 16.54 8.20 4.44
N LYS A 103 16.46 9.47 4.85
CA LYS A 103 15.37 9.96 5.69
C LYS A 103 14.26 10.52 4.79
N THR A 104 13.02 10.17 5.07
CA THR A 104 11.82 10.66 4.37
C THR A 104 10.75 11.05 5.37
N VAL A 105 9.70 11.70 4.91
CA VAL A 105 8.57 12.11 5.74
C VAL A 105 7.25 11.72 5.07
N ASN A 106 6.27 11.31 5.87
CA ASN A 106 4.87 11.24 5.52
C ASN A 106 4.12 12.28 6.37
N ARG A 107 3.64 13.35 5.72
CA ARG A 107 2.86 14.40 6.37
C ARG A 107 1.38 14.05 6.32
N PRO A 108 0.60 14.43 7.33
CA PRO A 108 -0.85 14.24 7.30
C PRO A 108 -1.48 14.89 6.07
N GLU A 109 -2.47 14.25 5.49
CA GLU A 109 -3.31 14.80 4.43
C GLU A 109 -4.42 15.67 5.00
N PHE A 110 -5.01 16.58 4.21
CA PHE A 110 -6.11 17.43 4.66
C PHE A 110 -7.27 16.62 5.25
N ARG A 111 -7.60 15.48 4.65
CA ARG A 111 -8.68 14.63 5.12
C ARG A 111 -8.37 13.96 6.47
N GLU A 112 -7.11 13.65 6.71
CA GLU A 112 -6.67 13.04 7.97
C GLU A 112 -6.68 14.02 9.13
N VAL A 113 -6.44 15.31 8.87
CA VAL A 113 -6.47 16.36 9.91
C VAL A 113 -7.81 17.08 10.01
N SER A 114 -8.70 16.94 9.03
CA SER A 114 -9.99 17.63 9.06
C SER A 114 -10.95 16.99 10.04
N PRO A 115 -11.51 17.71 11.01
CA PRO A 115 -12.54 17.22 11.93
C PRO A 115 -13.89 17.00 11.24
N SER A 116 -13.97 17.20 9.91
CA SER A 116 -15.16 16.92 9.13
C SER A 116 -15.44 15.43 9.08
N VAL A 117 -16.69 15.05 9.29
CA VAL A 117 -17.12 13.65 9.24
C VAL A 117 -17.59 13.32 7.83
N PHE A 118 -17.09 12.23 7.27
CA PHE A 118 -17.55 11.68 5.99
C PHE A 118 -17.80 10.18 6.10
N TYR A 119 -18.69 9.67 5.25
CA TYR A 119 -18.98 8.25 5.21
C TYR A 119 -18.05 7.55 4.20
N ASP A 120 -17.31 6.55 4.67
CA ASP A 120 -16.49 5.69 3.83
C ASP A 120 -17.30 4.42 3.47
N PHE A 121 -17.60 4.26 2.18
CA PHE A 121 -18.40 3.14 1.67
C PHE A 121 -17.66 1.80 1.72
N ASP A 122 -16.34 1.81 1.68
CA ASP A 122 -15.54 0.58 1.77
C ASP A 122 -15.46 0.06 3.20
N LEU A 123 -15.32 0.96 4.16
CA LEU A 123 -15.37 0.66 5.59
C LEU A 123 -16.82 0.50 6.11
N ALA A 124 -17.81 0.96 5.34
CA ALA A 124 -19.22 1.08 5.75
C ALA A 124 -19.37 1.82 7.09
N SER A 125 -18.61 2.89 7.28
CA SER A 125 -18.51 3.62 8.53
C SER A 125 -18.19 5.10 8.32
N ASN A 126 -18.51 5.91 9.31
CA ASN A 126 -18.07 7.30 9.34
C ASN A 126 -16.58 7.38 9.66
N VAL A 127 -15.93 8.37 9.06
CA VAL A 127 -14.51 8.69 9.28
C VAL A 127 -14.41 10.17 9.65
N GLU A 128 -13.63 10.46 10.67
CA GLU A 128 -13.35 11.82 11.16
C GLU A 128 -11.83 11.99 11.27
N GLY A 129 -11.29 13.09 10.77
CA GLY A 129 -9.87 13.38 10.90
C GLY A 129 -9.50 13.84 12.32
N ASN A 130 -8.20 13.96 12.57
CA ASN A 130 -7.63 14.36 13.85
C ASN A 130 -6.65 15.51 13.64
N THR A 131 -7.00 16.70 14.16
CA THR A 131 -6.19 17.92 14.06
C THR A 131 -4.84 17.85 14.76
N GLU A 132 -4.66 16.89 15.69
CA GLU A 132 -3.43 16.73 16.48
C GLU A 132 -2.36 15.85 15.79
N LEU A 133 -2.61 15.43 14.55
CA LEU A 133 -1.66 14.58 13.83
C LEU A 133 -0.34 15.29 13.55
N LYS A 134 0.73 14.53 13.71
CA LYS A 134 2.10 14.94 13.45
C LYS A 134 2.65 14.20 12.22
N PRO A 135 3.66 14.76 11.54
CA PRO A 135 4.36 14.03 10.47
C PRO A 135 5.03 12.77 11.00
N CYS A 136 5.01 11.74 10.17
CA CYS A 136 5.78 10.52 10.40
C CYS A 136 7.13 10.65 9.69
N TYR A 137 8.24 10.55 10.45
CA TYR A 137 9.58 10.50 9.89
C TYR A 137 10.03 9.06 9.70
N ILE A 138 10.61 8.77 8.54
CA ILE A 138 10.96 7.42 8.15
C ILE A 138 12.44 7.35 7.84
N GLN A 139 13.16 6.45 8.51
CA GLN A 139 14.53 6.09 8.18
C GLN A 139 14.53 4.79 7.38
N ASN A 140 15.14 4.83 6.21
CA ASN A 140 15.21 3.71 5.29
C ASN A 140 16.68 3.27 5.17
N VAL A 141 16.92 1.97 5.29
CA VAL A 141 18.24 1.34 5.10
C VAL A 141 18.04 0.14 4.19
N ASP A 142 18.80 0.07 3.11
CA ASP A 142 18.74 -1.02 2.14
C ASP A 142 20.16 -1.52 1.83
N LEU A 143 20.29 -2.82 1.70
CA LEU A 143 21.49 -3.49 1.23
C LEU A 143 21.09 -4.48 0.15
N ARG A 144 21.71 -4.37 -1.05
CA ARG A 144 21.39 -5.21 -2.20
C ARG A 144 22.66 -5.75 -2.82
N TYR A 145 22.69 -7.05 -3.04
CA TYR A 145 23.67 -7.73 -3.89
C TYR A 145 23.04 -8.03 -5.24
N GLU A 146 23.77 -7.77 -6.32
CA GLU A 146 23.31 -7.97 -7.69
C GLU A 146 24.36 -8.79 -8.48
N PHE A 147 23.89 -9.81 -9.17
CA PHE A 147 24.65 -10.62 -10.09
C PHE A 147 24.04 -10.56 -11.48
N TYR A 148 24.84 -10.21 -12.46
CA TYR A 148 24.48 -10.10 -13.88
C TYR A 148 25.19 -11.23 -14.68
N PRO A 149 24.59 -12.42 -14.78
CA PRO A 149 25.20 -13.57 -15.47
C PRO A 149 25.51 -13.27 -16.92
N SER A 150 24.55 -12.66 -17.64
CA SER A 150 24.68 -12.25 -19.03
C SER A 150 23.82 -11.00 -19.31
N LYS A 151 23.88 -10.51 -20.56
CA LYS A 151 23.12 -9.32 -20.97
C LYS A 151 21.60 -9.57 -20.84
N GLY A 152 20.92 -8.71 -20.08
CA GLY A 152 19.48 -8.80 -19.85
C GLY A 152 19.08 -9.74 -18.70
N GLU A 153 20.03 -10.41 -18.06
CA GLU A 153 19.80 -11.25 -16.88
C GLU A 153 20.23 -10.56 -15.60
N VAL A 154 19.49 -10.81 -14.51
CA VAL A 154 19.83 -10.33 -13.17
C VAL A 154 19.35 -11.34 -12.13
N ILE A 155 20.16 -11.54 -11.11
CA ILE A 155 19.78 -12.18 -9.84
C ILE A 155 20.17 -11.21 -8.74
N SER A 156 19.21 -10.76 -7.97
CA SER A 156 19.49 -9.84 -6.87
C SER A 156 18.83 -10.30 -5.58
N LEU A 157 19.55 -10.13 -4.48
CA LEU A 157 19.06 -10.34 -3.13
C LEU A 157 19.19 -9.01 -2.37
N ALA A 158 18.10 -8.53 -1.81
CA ALA A 158 18.08 -7.33 -1.00
C ALA A 158 17.56 -7.61 0.40
N ALA A 159 18.09 -6.86 1.37
CA ALA A 159 17.56 -6.75 2.72
C ALA A 159 17.24 -5.29 2.98
N PHE A 160 16.10 -5.02 3.58
CA PHE A 160 15.70 -3.67 3.93
C PHE A 160 15.27 -3.57 5.41
N TYR A 161 15.44 -2.38 5.97
CA TYR A 161 14.93 -2.00 7.28
C TYR A 161 14.38 -0.59 7.21
N LYS A 162 13.14 -0.42 7.70
CA LYS A 162 12.47 0.88 7.81
C LYS A 162 12.06 1.11 9.27
N HIS A 163 12.38 2.28 9.78
CA HIS A 163 11.92 2.74 11.09
C HIS A 163 11.04 3.97 10.89
N PHE A 164 9.84 3.92 11.45
CA PHE A 164 8.85 4.97 11.41
C PHE A 164 8.76 5.59 12.80
N ASP A 165 8.95 6.89 12.87
CA ASP A 165 8.71 7.69 14.06
C ASP A 165 7.36 8.38 13.91
N SER A 166 6.48 8.16 14.88
CA SER A 166 5.12 8.71 14.90
C SER A 166 4.28 8.35 13.66
N PRO A 167 4.19 7.06 13.22
CA PRO A 167 3.39 6.71 12.06
C PRO A 167 1.91 7.01 12.28
N ILE A 168 1.24 7.49 11.23
CA ILE A 168 -0.20 7.74 11.23
C ILE A 168 -0.89 6.41 11.03
N GLU A 169 -1.72 6.03 11.99
CA GLU A 169 -2.45 4.77 12.02
C GLU A 169 -3.93 5.01 12.18
N TRP A 170 -4.74 4.10 11.65
CA TRP A 170 -6.16 4.08 11.89
C TRP A 170 -6.46 3.72 13.35
N THR A 171 -7.42 4.45 13.89
CA THR A 171 -8.07 4.16 15.17
C THR A 171 -9.56 4.41 15.02
N TYR A 172 -10.32 4.28 16.09
CA TYR A 172 -11.71 4.68 16.08
C TYR A 172 -12.16 5.12 17.48
N THR A 173 -13.25 5.91 17.47
CA THR A 173 -13.92 6.36 18.67
C THR A 173 -15.35 5.82 18.68
N VAL A 174 -15.93 5.70 19.87
CA VAL A 174 -17.33 5.33 20.02
C VAL A 174 -18.15 6.61 20.16
N ALA A 175 -18.99 6.86 19.17
CA ALA A 175 -19.84 8.06 19.12
C ALA A 175 -21.21 7.89 19.81
N GLY A 176 -21.32 6.99 20.77
CA GLY A 176 -22.55 6.66 21.48
C GLY A 176 -23.21 5.38 20.93
N GLY A 177 -23.65 4.51 21.81
CA GLY A 177 -24.23 3.21 21.49
C GLY A 177 -23.25 2.30 20.75
N THR A 178 -23.65 1.73 19.60
CA THR A 178 -22.84 0.85 18.76
C THR A 178 -22.19 1.54 17.57
N ASN A 179 -22.37 2.87 17.41
CA ASN A 179 -21.84 3.60 16.27
C ASN A 179 -20.34 3.85 16.45
N LEU A 180 -19.54 3.27 15.56
CA LEU A 180 -18.11 3.49 15.47
C LEU A 180 -17.83 4.63 14.49
N ILE A 181 -16.94 5.53 14.87
CA ILE A 181 -16.35 6.53 13.97
C ILE A 181 -14.86 6.20 13.87
N TYR A 182 -14.40 5.88 12.68
CA TYR A 182 -12.96 5.73 12.40
C TYR A 182 -12.28 7.09 12.45
N SER A 183 -11.04 7.10 12.89
CA SER A 183 -10.20 8.27 12.98
C SER A 183 -8.74 7.90 12.77
N TYR A 184 -7.85 8.85 12.95
CA TYR A 184 -6.41 8.69 12.79
C TYR A 184 -5.69 9.08 14.08
N MET A 185 -4.57 8.42 14.34
CA MET A 185 -3.69 8.77 15.45
C MET A 185 -2.23 8.51 15.06
N ASN A 186 -1.30 9.20 15.72
CA ASN A 186 0.09 8.81 15.63
C ASN A 186 0.36 7.68 16.63
N ALA A 187 0.81 6.53 16.14
CA ALA A 187 1.38 5.51 16.99
C ALA A 187 2.79 5.96 17.45
N LYS A 188 3.32 5.30 18.48
CA LYS A 188 4.65 5.62 19.02
C LYS A 188 5.74 5.42 17.98
N SER A 189 5.77 4.26 17.35
CA SER A 189 6.73 3.90 16.31
C SER A 189 6.25 2.71 15.52
N ALA A 190 6.83 2.51 14.33
CA ALA A 190 6.71 1.25 13.63
C ALA A 190 8.06 0.81 13.04
N LYS A 191 8.14 -0.47 12.73
CA LYS A 191 9.29 -1.08 12.04
C LYS A 191 8.78 -1.98 10.94
N SER A 192 9.48 -1.97 9.80
CA SER A 192 9.27 -2.94 8.72
C SER A 192 10.63 -3.38 8.21
N TYR A 193 10.85 -4.68 8.08
CA TYR A 193 12.07 -5.25 7.54
C TYR A 193 11.79 -6.52 6.78
N GLY A 194 12.64 -6.84 5.84
CA GLY A 194 12.43 -8.00 5.00
C GLY A 194 13.59 -8.31 4.08
N LEU A 195 13.37 -9.37 3.32
CA LEU A 195 14.25 -9.85 2.26
C LEU A 195 13.48 -9.85 0.95
N GLU A 196 14.15 -9.45 -0.12
CA GLU A 196 13.61 -9.44 -1.48
C GLU A 196 14.56 -10.22 -2.40
N LEU A 197 14.00 -11.07 -3.25
CA LEU A 197 14.71 -11.82 -4.28
C LEU A 197 14.13 -11.48 -5.64
N ASP A 198 14.95 -10.95 -6.54
CA ASP A 198 14.60 -10.72 -7.93
C ASP A 198 15.46 -11.60 -8.84
N ILE A 199 14.80 -12.27 -9.77
CA ILE A 199 15.46 -13.10 -10.79
C ILE A 199 14.87 -12.74 -12.15
N ARG A 200 15.75 -12.50 -13.12
CA ARG A 200 15.42 -12.50 -14.55
C ARG A 200 16.45 -13.37 -15.27
N LYS A 201 15.97 -14.43 -15.88
CA LYS A 201 16.83 -15.44 -16.47
C LYS A 201 16.29 -15.91 -17.82
N ASP A 202 17.17 -15.95 -18.83
CA ASP A 202 16.91 -16.65 -20.08
C ASP A 202 17.01 -18.18 -19.84
N LEU A 203 16.11 -18.94 -20.46
CA LEU A 203 16.02 -20.39 -20.24
C LEU A 203 16.68 -21.22 -21.36
N SER A 204 17.41 -20.60 -22.28
CA SER A 204 18.14 -21.28 -23.34
C SER A 204 19.15 -22.30 -22.81
N PHE A 205 19.70 -22.06 -21.60
CA PHE A 205 20.67 -22.96 -20.95
C PHE A 205 20.08 -24.32 -20.56
N ILE A 206 18.76 -24.45 -20.46
CA ILE A 206 18.06 -25.75 -20.25
C ILE A 206 17.37 -26.27 -21.51
N GLY A 207 17.73 -25.73 -22.70
CA GLY A 207 17.18 -26.17 -23.98
C GLY A 207 15.83 -25.52 -24.33
N LEU A 208 15.44 -24.40 -23.72
CA LEU A 208 14.21 -23.65 -24.00
C LEU A 208 14.54 -22.30 -24.62
N PRO A 209 15.01 -22.23 -25.88
CA PRO A 209 15.34 -20.99 -26.54
C PRO A 209 14.07 -20.14 -26.74
N GLY A 210 14.20 -18.81 -26.55
CA GLY A 210 13.09 -17.86 -26.64
C GLY A 210 12.25 -17.78 -25.37
N PHE A 211 12.46 -18.66 -24.39
CA PHE A 211 11.81 -18.53 -23.07
C PHE A 211 12.69 -17.76 -22.10
N SER A 212 12.04 -16.92 -21.31
CA SER A 212 12.64 -16.29 -20.13
C SER A 212 11.72 -16.38 -18.93
N TRP A 213 12.34 -16.40 -17.75
CA TRP A 213 11.65 -16.43 -16.47
C TRP A 213 11.98 -15.20 -15.67
N SER A 214 10.96 -14.61 -15.07
CA SER A 214 11.13 -13.59 -14.04
C SER A 214 10.46 -14.02 -12.74
N PHE A 215 11.10 -13.69 -11.64
CA PHE A 215 10.61 -13.92 -10.30
C PHE A 215 10.94 -12.70 -9.44
N ASN A 216 9.95 -12.23 -8.68
CA ASN A 216 10.11 -11.28 -7.60
C ASN A 216 9.39 -11.83 -6.38
N GLY A 217 10.11 -12.03 -5.30
CA GLY A 217 9.57 -12.51 -4.03
C GLY A 217 10.05 -11.65 -2.89
N ALA A 218 9.17 -11.38 -1.94
CA ALA A 218 9.48 -10.64 -0.72
C ALA A 218 8.94 -11.37 0.50
N LEU A 219 9.73 -11.39 1.59
CA LEU A 219 9.33 -11.79 2.93
C LEU A 219 9.47 -10.56 3.83
N ILE A 220 8.39 -10.16 4.46
CA ILE A 220 8.29 -8.89 5.16
C ILE A 220 7.72 -9.11 6.56
N LYS A 221 8.33 -8.51 7.56
CA LYS A 221 7.79 -8.45 8.91
C LYS A 221 7.67 -6.99 9.32
N SER A 222 6.50 -6.60 9.81
CA SER A 222 6.24 -5.26 10.32
C SER A 222 5.61 -5.33 11.71
N ARG A 223 5.79 -4.26 12.48
CA ARG A 223 5.15 -4.08 13.78
C ARG A 223 4.97 -2.59 14.06
N VAL A 224 3.76 -2.21 14.40
CA VAL A 224 3.41 -0.92 14.98
C VAL A 224 3.40 -1.08 16.49
N ASN A 225 4.03 -0.14 17.20
CA ASN A 225 4.02 -0.08 18.65
C ASN A 225 3.25 1.17 19.09
N PHE A 226 2.34 0.98 20.02
CA PHE A 226 1.55 2.06 20.60
C PHE A 226 2.10 2.48 21.97
N GLU A 227 1.65 3.62 22.48
CA GLU A 227 2.01 4.06 23.83
C GLU A 227 1.38 3.15 24.87
N LYS A 228 2.07 2.98 26.00
CA LYS A 228 1.52 2.23 27.13
C LYS A 228 0.24 2.91 27.64
N GLY A 229 -0.82 2.15 27.73
CA GLY A 229 -2.15 2.67 28.11
C GLY A 229 -2.98 3.20 26.93
N SER A 230 -2.45 3.10 25.70
CA SER A 230 -3.26 3.29 24.50
C SER A 230 -4.38 2.25 24.43
N ARG A 231 -5.47 2.60 23.79
CA ARG A 231 -6.56 1.67 23.47
C ARG A 231 -6.16 0.67 22.39
N GLU A 232 -5.16 1.03 21.58
CA GLU A 232 -4.64 0.21 20.49
C GLU A 232 -3.57 -0.75 21.00
N GLU A 233 -3.59 -1.98 20.47
CA GLU A 233 -2.56 -2.99 20.73
C GLU A 233 -1.52 -3.02 19.60
N ASP A 234 -0.29 -3.42 19.97
CA ASP A 234 0.78 -3.64 19.01
C ASP A 234 0.37 -4.66 17.95
N ARG A 235 0.45 -4.29 16.68
CA ARG A 235 0.00 -5.12 15.55
C ARG A 235 0.92 -4.99 14.33
N PRO A 236 0.83 -5.89 13.32
CA PRO A 236 1.43 -5.63 12.02
C PRO A 236 0.86 -4.35 11.40
N MET A 237 1.65 -3.70 10.53
CA MET A 237 1.19 -2.50 9.79
C MET A 237 0.00 -2.87 8.91
N GLN A 238 -1.03 -2.01 8.91
CA GLN A 238 -2.18 -2.15 8.02
C GLN A 238 -1.72 -2.10 6.56
N GLY A 239 -2.32 -2.92 5.71
CA GLY A 239 -1.97 -3.05 4.30
C GLY A 239 -0.70 -3.85 4.02
N GLN A 240 0.15 -4.13 5.03
CA GLN A 240 1.39 -4.87 4.87
C GLN A 240 1.16 -6.38 4.86
N SER A 241 1.50 -7.02 3.74
CA SER A 241 1.51 -8.47 3.62
C SER A 241 2.82 -9.07 4.13
N PRO A 242 2.81 -10.26 4.78
CA PRO A 242 4.02 -10.93 5.24
C PRO A 242 4.84 -11.52 4.08
N TYR A 243 4.25 -11.74 2.93
CA TYR A 243 4.94 -12.17 1.73
C TYR A 243 4.26 -11.68 0.46
N LEU A 244 5.05 -11.52 -0.58
CA LEU A 244 4.63 -11.21 -1.93
C LEU A 244 5.36 -12.16 -2.90
N ILE A 245 4.65 -12.69 -3.89
CA ILE A 245 5.20 -13.53 -4.95
C ILE A 245 4.65 -13.03 -6.28
N ASN A 246 5.56 -12.65 -7.17
CA ASN A 246 5.29 -12.39 -8.58
C ASN A 246 6.21 -13.29 -9.41
N THR A 247 5.67 -14.01 -10.35
CA THR A 247 6.50 -14.78 -11.29
C THR A 247 5.88 -14.79 -12.67
N GLY A 248 6.71 -14.84 -13.68
CA GLY A 248 6.26 -14.83 -15.06
C GLY A 248 7.16 -15.66 -15.97
N ILE A 249 6.52 -16.37 -16.90
CA ILE A 249 7.17 -17.03 -18.01
C ILE A 249 6.82 -16.25 -19.27
N PHE A 250 7.85 -15.93 -20.04
CA PHE A 250 7.75 -15.21 -21.29
C PHE A 250 8.34 -16.07 -22.41
N TYR A 251 7.65 -16.10 -23.52
CA TYR A 251 8.14 -16.72 -24.75
C TYR A 251 8.12 -15.66 -25.85
N ASN A 252 9.28 -15.46 -26.49
CA ASN A 252 9.44 -14.58 -27.64
C ASN A 252 10.07 -15.36 -28.80
N ASN A 253 9.45 -15.26 -29.97
CA ASN A 253 9.95 -15.90 -31.18
C ASN A 253 9.91 -14.87 -32.34
N ASP A 254 11.08 -14.38 -32.70
CA ASP A 254 11.21 -13.36 -33.75
C ASP A 254 10.81 -13.88 -35.13
N LYS A 255 11.06 -15.14 -35.46
CA LYS A 255 10.68 -15.74 -36.75
C LYS A 255 9.17 -15.85 -36.90
N LEU A 256 8.48 -16.22 -35.81
CA LEU A 256 7.02 -16.29 -35.78
C LEU A 256 6.40 -14.93 -35.45
N GLN A 257 7.21 -13.94 -35.06
CA GLN A 257 6.76 -12.66 -34.55
C GLN A 257 5.68 -12.82 -33.45
N LEU A 258 5.92 -13.75 -32.55
CA LEU A 258 4.98 -14.17 -31.50
C LEU A 258 5.59 -13.92 -30.13
N SER A 259 4.84 -13.25 -29.28
CA SER A 259 5.15 -13.07 -27.85
C SER A 259 4.02 -13.62 -27.00
N VAL A 260 4.36 -14.43 -26.02
CA VAL A 260 3.42 -15.00 -25.04
C VAL A 260 3.96 -14.71 -23.65
N ALA A 261 3.08 -14.28 -22.74
CA ALA A 261 3.42 -14.09 -21.34
C ALA A 261 2.35 -14.73 -20.44
N ALA A 262 2.79 -15.45 -19.42
CA ALA A 262 1.96 -15.94 -18.34
C ALA A 262 2.53 -15.40 -17.02
N LEU A 263 1.72 -14.65 -16.29
CA LEU A 263 2.08 -13.99 -15.04
C LEU A 263 1.29 -14.59 -13.89
N TYR A 264 1.93 -14.81 -12.77
CA TYR A 264 1.31 -15.26 -11.52
C TYR A 264 1.64 -14.28 -10.42
N ASN A 265 0.63 -13.91 -9.64
CA ASN A 265 0.76 -13.07 -8.47
C ASN A 265 0.05 -13.72 -7.27
N ARG A 266 0.69 -13.62 -6.10
CA ARG A 266 0.08 -13.97 -4.82
C ARG A 266 0.60 -13.04 -3.73
N ILE A 267 -0.34 -12.48 -2.94
CA ILE A 267 -0.07 -11.63 -1.78
C ILE A 267 -0.58 -12.37 -0.54
N GLY A 268 0.18 -12.35 0.54
CA GLY A 268 -0.20 -12.95 1.81
C GLY A 268 -1.36 -12.22 2.49
N LYS A 269 -1.91 -12.82 3.53
CA LYS A 269 -2.94 -12.23 4.38
C LYS A 269 -2.47 -10.87 4.94
N ARG A 270 -3.31 -9.83 4.84
CA ARG A 270 -3.01 -8.47 5.34
C ARG A 270 -4.21 -7.84 6.03
N ILE A 271 -3.95 -7.01 7.02
CA ILE A 271 -4.98 -6.19 7.67
C ILE A 271 -5.47 -5.12 6.68
N ILE A 272 -6.77 -5.04 6.46
CA ILE A 272 -7.40 -4.00 5.64
C ILE A 272 -8.23 -3.02 6.44
N GLY A 273 -8.68 -3.43 7.63
CA GLY A 273 -9.37 -2.58 8.60
C GLY A 273 -8.95 -3.00 10.00
N VAL A 274 -8.56 -2.02 10.81
CA VAL A 274 -8.24 -2.27 12.22
C VAL A 274 -9.50 -2.55 12.99
N GLY A 275 -9.40 -3.52 13.88
CA GLY A 275 -10.45 -3.87 14.79
C GLY A 275 -10.47 -2.95 16.01
N ARG A 276 -11.34 -3.26 16.95
CA ARG A 276 -11.47 -2.57 18.23
C ARG A 276 -10.77 -3.38 19.31
N SER A 277 -9.67 -2.85 19.84
CA SER A 277 -9.08 -3.30 21.09
C SER A 277 -9.50 -2.33 22.19
N GLU A 278 -10.49 -2.65 22.98
CA GLU A 278 -10.68 -1.95 24.24
C GLU A 278 -9.76 -2.56 25.28
N GLY A 279 -8.89 -1.70 25.80
CA GLY A 279 -7.82 -2.00 26.74
C GLY A 279 -8.13 -3.11 27.77
N THR A 280 -7.11 -3.71 28.21
CA THR A 280 -6.87 -4.85 29.11
C THR A 280 -7.75 -5.01 30.37
N THR A 281 -8.90 -4.37 30.47
CA THR A 281 -9.85 -4.65 31.54
C THR A 281 -10.78 -5.76 31.10
N SER A 282 -10.71 -6.87 31.80
CA SER A 282 -11.43 -8.13 31.60
C SER A 282 -12.96 -8.00 31.41
N ASP A 283 -13.53 -6.86 31.70
CA ASP A 283 -14.99 -6.64 31.70
C ASP A 283 -15.55 -6.25 30.32
N ASN A 284 -14.69 -5.94 29.33
CA ASN A 284 -15.09 -5.44 28.02
C ASN A 284 -14.70 -6.34 26.83
N GLU A 285 -14.35 -7.59 27.08
CA GLU A 285 -14.00 -8.55 26.02
C GLU A 285 -15.14 -8.72 24.99
N ALA A 286 -16.40 -8.57 25.45
CA ALA A 286 -17.59 -8.60 24.59
C ALA A 286 -17.69 -7.45 23.58
N LEU A 287 -16.91 -6.38 23.76
CA LEU A 287 -16.89 -5.20 22.88
C LEU A 287 -15.71 -5.20 21.91
N ARG A 288 -14.84 -6.20 21.99
CA ARG A 288 -13.68 -6.33 21.10
C ARG A 288 -14.13 -6.72 19.70
N VAL A 289 -13.76 -5.91 18.71
CA VAL A 289 -13.95 -6.21 17.29
C VAL A 289 -12.60 -6.60 16.70
N PRO A 290 -12.43 -7.81 16.16
CA PRO A 290 -11.16 -8.24 15.58
C PRO A 290 -10.82 -7.46 14.31
N ASP A 291 -9.52 -7.40 13.99
CA ASP A 291 -9.04 -6.87 12.71
C ASP A 291 -9.68 -7.59 11.52
N SER A 292 -9.95 -6.85 10.46
CA SER A 292 -10.43 -7.39 9.20
C SER A 292 -9.25 -7.64 8.26
N TYR A 293 -9.18 -8.85 7.72
CA TYR A 293 -8.10 -9.32 6.86
C TYR A 293 -8.57 -9.61 5.46
N GLU A 294 -7.83 -9.11 4.46
CA GLU A 294 -7.91 -9.65 3.10
C GLU A 294 -7.13 -10.97 3.04
N MET A 295 -7.82 -12.02 2.56
CA MET A 295 -7.24 -13.36 2.45
C MET A 295 -6.42 -13.49 1.16
N PRO A 296 -5.35 -14.30 1.18
CA PRO A 296 -4.55 -14.55 -0.01
C PRO A 296 -5.39 -15.14 -1.15
N ARG A 297 -5.09 -14.73 -2.37
CA ARG A 297 -5.63 -15.38 -3.58
C ARG A 297 -4.54 -15.49 -4.65
N ASP A 298 -4.77 -16.40 -5.59
CA ASP A 298 -3.91 -16.61 -6.73
C ASP A 298 -4.47 -15.86 -7.94
N VAL A 299 -3.64 -15.08 -8.61
CA VAL A 299 -4.00 -14.33 -9.81
C VAL A 299 -3.10 -14.79 -10.95
N ILE A 300 -3.70 -15.16 -12.08
CA ILE A 300 -2.99 -15.53 -13.31
C ILE A 300 -3.47 -14.62 -14.43
N ASP A 301 -2.50 -13.96 -15.08
CA ASP A 301 -2.72 -13.17 -16.27
C ASP A 301 -2.02 -13.81 -17.47
N LEU A 302 -2.68 -13.81 -18.61
CA LEU A 302 -2.14 -14.30 -19.89
C LEU A 302 -2.14 -13.20 -20.93
N SER A 303 -1.09 -13.12 -21.73
CA SER A 303 -0.99 -12.20 -22.86
C SER A 303 -0.38 -12.92 -24.05
N VAL A 304 -0.99 -12.76 -25.21
CA VAL A 304 -0.47 -13.24 -26.48
C VAL A 304 -0.47 -12.08 -27.46
N SER A 305 0.68 -11.79 -28.05
CA SER A 305 0.81 -10.78 -29.11
C SER A 305 1.43 -11.42 -30.35
N LYS A 306 0.84 -11.17 -31.52
CA LYS A 306 1.25 -11.69 -32.82
C LYS A 306 1.29 -10.56 -33.83
N MET A 307 2.44 -10.43 -34.51
CA MET A 307 2.55 -9.61 -35.70
C MET A 307 2.16 -10.42 -36.93
N PHE A 308 1.36 -9.83 -37.80
CA PHE A 308 1.01 -10.36 -39.12
C PHE A 308 1.60 -9.45 -40.18
N GLY A 309 2.61 -9.95 -40.87
CA GLY A 309 3.44 -9.14 -41.75
C GLY A 309 4.17 -8.04 -40.98
N SER A 310 4.38 -6.88 -41.64
CA SER A 310 5.06 -5.71 -41.07
C SER A 310 4.11 -4.68 -40.43
N HIS A 311 2.81 -4.84 -40.63
CA HIS A 311 1.85 -3.75 -40.36
C HIS A 311 0.87 -4.07 -39.23
N TRP A 312 0.39 -5.30 -39.08
CA TRP A 312 -0.63 -5.61 -38.10
C TRP A 312 -0.08 -6.28 -36.86
N GLU A 313 -0.38 -5.71 -35.69
CA GLU A 313 -0.15 -6.35 -34.40
C GLU A 313 -1.49 -6.63 -33.74
N VAL A 314 -1.76 -7.90 -33.42
CA VAL A 314 -2.94 -8.34 -32.68
C VAL A 314 -2.51 -8.84 -31.33
N LYS A 315 -3.13 -8.28 -30.27
CA LYS A 315 -2.84 -8.65 -28.89
C LYS A 315 -4.10 -9.08 -28.18
N PHE A 316 -4.07 -10.27 -27.58
CA PHE A 316 -5.11 -10.82 -26.73
C PHE A 316 -4.60 -10.93 -25.29
N ASN A 317 -5.41 -10.46 -24.33
CA ASN A 317 -5.09 -10.52 -22.92
C ASN A 317 -6.24 -11.12 -22.13
N VAL A 318 -5.91 -11.93 -21.14
CA VAL A 318 -6.85 -12.39 -20.12
C VAL A 318 -6.28 -11.99 -18.77
N ARG A 319 -7.02 -11.20 -18.00
CA ARG A 319 -6.65 -10.85 -16.63
C ARG A 319 -7.51 -11.64 -15.65
N ASP A 320 -6.89 -12.02 -14.54
CA ASP A 320 -7.50 -12.79 -13.46
C ASP A 320 -8.21 -14.07 -13.98
N LEU A 321 -7.45 -14.90 -14.71
CA LEU A 321 -7.95 -16.14 -15.35
C LEU A 321 -8.64 -17.06 -14.35
N LEU A 322 -8.17 -17.13 -13.10
CA LEU A 322 -8.75 -17.99 -12.06
C LEU A 322 -10.05 -17.40 -11.50
N ALA A 323 -10.21 -16.09 -11.53
CA ALA A 323 -11.38 -15.37 -10.99
C ALA A 323 -11.77 -15.85 -9.59
N GLN A 324 -10.78 -16.04 -8.71
CA GLN A 324 -11.00 -16.49 -7.34
C GLN A 324 -11.78 -15.43 -6.56
N THR A 325 -12.63 -15.87 -5.66
CA THR A 325 -13.35 -14.98 -4.75
C THR A 325 -12.36 -14.28 -3.82
N VAL A 326 -12.47 -12.96 -3.72
CA VAL A 326 -11.82 -12.15 -2.69
C VAL A 326 -12.61 -12.32 -1.41
N TYR A 327 -11.96 -12.72 -0.34
CA TYR A 327 -12.55 -12.86 0.99
C TYR A 327 -11.92 -11.88 1.96
N TYR A 328 -12.78 -11.17 2.68
CA TYR A 328 -12.43 -10.43 3.87
C TYR A 328 -12.95 -11.18 5.07
N LYS A 329 -12.08 -11.42 6.04
CA LYS A 329 -12.39 -12.24 7.22
C LYS A 329 -11.91 -11.58 8.50
N GLN A 330 -12.67 -11.81 9.56
CA GLN A 330 -12.26 -11.54 10.94
C GLN A 330 -12.03 -12.86 11.68
N PHE A 331 -11.13 -12.84 12.66
CA PHE A 331 -10.77 -13.99 13.48
C PHE A 331 -10.90 -13.59 14.95
N ALA A 332 -11.70 -14.31 15.71
CA ALA A 332 -11.90 -14.06 17.12
C ALA A 332 -11.67 -15.36 17.92
N ASP A 333 -11.03 -15.23 19.06
CA ASP A 333 -10.97 -16.30 20.05
C ASP A 333 -12.21 -16.24 20.91
N VAL A 334 -13.04 -17.28 20.84
CA VAL A 334 -14.24 -17.41 21.67
C VAL A 334 -13.91 -18.29 22.86
N HIS A 335 -14.15 -17.75 24.04
CA HIS A 335 -14.03 -18.49 25.32
C HIS A 335 -15.38 -19.08 25.66
N TYR A 336 -15.45 -20.38 25.84
CA TYR A 336 -16.65 -21.09 26.26
C TYR A 336 -16.71 -21.22 27.80
N GLN A 337 -17.91 -21.42 28.32
CA GLN A 337 -18.14 -21.58 29.78
C GLN A 337 -17.42 -22.77 30.39
N ASP A 338 -17.07 -23.76 29.58
CA ASP A 338 -16.30 -24.95 30.01
C ASP A 338 -14.78 -24.68 30.08
N GLY A 339 -14.34 -23.44 29.86
CA GLY A 339 -12.94 -23.03 29.83
C GLY A 339 -12.20 -23.33 28.51
N SER A 340 -12.87 -23.93 27.54
CA SER A 340 -12.27 -24.17 26.23
C SER A 340 -12.18 -22.86 25.39
N ARG A 341 -11.15 -22.78 24.53
CA ARG A 341 -10.93 -21.67 23.63
C ARG A 341 -10.96 -22.16 22.19
N LYS A 342 -11.70 -21.46 21.33
CA LYS A 342 -11.76 -21.78 19.91
C LYS A 342 -11.65 -20.53 19.07
N GLU A 343 -10.74 -20.55 18.10
CA GLU A 343 -10.72 -19.52 17.06
C GLU A 343 -11.92 -19.71 16.12
N VAL A 344 -12.71 -18.66 15.98
CA VAL A 344 -13.86 -18.59 15.07
C VAL A 344 -13.54 -17.57 13.98
N GLN A 345 -13.86 -17.92 12.74
CA GLN A 345 -13.71 -17.01 11.61
C GLN A 345 -15.07 -16.57 11.08
N GLN A 346 -15.17 -15.30 10.72
CA GLN A 346 -16.34 -14.73 10.07
C GLN A 346 -15.93 -14.09 8.74
N ILE A 347 -16.70 -14.36 7.69
CA ILE A 347 -16.56 -13.66 6.42
C ILE A 347 -17.33 -12.34 6.53
N THR A 348 -16.64 -11.21 6.47
CA THR A 348 -17.23 -9.87 6.53
C THR A 348 -17.60 -9.36 5.15
N ARG A 349 -16.84 -9.75 4.11
CA ARG A 349 -17.11 -9.38 2.72
C ARG A 349 -16.59 -10.48 1.79
N ALA A 350 -17.33 -10.76 0.72
CA ALA A 350 -16.89 -11.65 -0.34
C ALA A 350 -17.41 -11.16 -1.69
N PHE A 351 -16.53 -11.13 -2.70
CA PHE A 351 -16.91 -10.78 -4.06
C PHE A 351 -15.98 -11.43 -5.08
N LYS A 352 -16.47 -11.59 -6.32
CA LYS A 352 -15.68 -12.08 -7.44
C LYS A 352 -15.39 -10.93 -8.40
N PRO A 353 -14.11 -10.55 -8.62
CA PRO A 353 -13.76 -9.49 -9.57
C PRO A 353 -14.07 -9.88 -11.02
N GLY A 354 -14.19 -11.18 -11.30
CA GLY A 354 -14.40 -11.69 -12.64
C GLY A 354 -13.12 -11.76 -13.47
N ARG A 355 -13.28 -12.26 -14.71
CA ARG A 355 -12.22 -12.28 -15.72
C ARG A 355 -12.37 -11.09 -16.65
N ASN A 356 -11.27 -10.48 -17.04
CA ASN A 356 -11.27 -9.41 -18.01
C ASN A 356 -10.55 -9.86 -19.27
N PHE A 357 -11.24 -9.77 -20.42
CA PHE A 357 -10.70 -10.12 -21.72
C PHE A 357 -10.49 -8.84 -22.53
N GLY A 358 -9.31 -8.69 -23.11
CA GLY A 358 -8.97 -7.58 -23.96
C GLY A 358 -8.44 -8.04 -25.30
N LEU A 359 -8.95 -7.48 -26.37
CA LEU A 359 -8.45 -7.66 -27.74
C LEU A 359 -8.08 -6.29 -28.31
N SER A 360 -6.87 -6.18 -28.82
CA SER A 360 -6.44 -4.96 -29.53
C SER A 360 -5.78 -5.32 -30.85
N ALA A 361 -6.02 -4.51 -31.86
CA ALA A 361 -5.37 -4.58 -33.15
C ALA A 361 -4.75 -3.21 -33.46
N VAL A 362 -3.47 -3.21 -33.80
CA VAL A 362 -2.70 -2.01 -34.12
C VAL A 362 -2.17 -2.13 -35.55
N TYR A 363 -2.42 -1.12 -36.38
CA TYR A 363 -1.85 -1.01 -37.71
C TYR A 363 -0.70 0.00 -37.66
N LYS A 364 0.47 -0.43 -38.15
CA LYS A 364 1.68 0.42 -38.28
C LYS A 364 1.85 0.81 -39.75
N PHE A 365 1.89 2.08 -40.01
CA PHE A 365 2.11 2.66 -41.34
C PHE A 365 3.56 2.54 -41.82
#